data_e0c35777c4307164ce5290e9f11942e1
#
_entry.id   e0c35777c4307164ce5290e9f11942e1
#
_cell.length_a   1.000
_cell.length_b   1.000
_cell.length_c   1.000
_cell.angle_alpha   90.00
_cell.angle_beta   90.00
_cell.angle_gamma   90.00
#
_symmetry.space_group_name_H-M   'P 1'
#
loop_
_entity.id
_entity.type
_entity.pdbx_description
1 polymer ?
#
loop_
_entity_poly.entity_id
_entity_poly.type
_entity_poly.pdbx_seq_one_letter_code
_entity_poly.pdbx_strand_id
1 'polypeptide(L)'
;VILPDVVWPQIKGEENIGIRRWGRDEGDFDCTYSAQVHVDRPAVEIATLNKSPLTSISNDVTKFLMPSRYCHSEDFLDFVPKQFGRLTGGALIKALADWIKDNFTYDNGDSNGSTTATDSFTACAGVCRATHIR
;
A
#
# COMPACT_ATOMS: atom_id res chain seq x y z
N VAL A 1 -9.66 -24.67 -2.21
CA VAL A 1 -8.40 -24.85 -2.96
C VAL A 1 -8.10 -26.33 -2.97
N ILE A 2 -8.22 -26.97 -4.13
CA ILE A 2 -7.74 -28.35 -4.32
C ILE A 2 -6.26 -28.17 -4.71
N LEU A 3 -5.38 -28.40 -3.75
CA LEU A 3 -3.95 -28.46 -4.03
C LEU A 3 -3.63 -29.87 -4.52
N PRO A 4 -2.73 -30.06 -5.49
CA PRO A 4 -2.16 -31.37 -5.75
C PRO A 4 -1.56 -31.92 -4.44
N ASP A 5 -1.30 -33.21 -4.37
CA ASP A 5 -0.81 -33.94 -3.16
C ASP A 5 0.55 -33.43 -2.60
N VAL A 6 0.98 -32.24 -2.98
CA VAL A 6 2.19 -31.59 -2.49
C VAL A 6 1.89 -30.80 -1.24
N VAL A 7 2.40 -31.26 -0.10
CA VAL A 7 2.32 -30.55 1.17
C VAL A 7 3.34 -29.41 1.19
N TRP A 8 2.88 -28.21 0.91
CA TRP A 8 3.73 -27.03 1.01
C TRP A 8 3.68 -26.44 2.43
N PRO A 9 4.82 -26.09 3.01
CA PRO A 9 4.85 -25.46 4.32
C PRO A 9 4.04 -24.15 4.31
N GLN A 10 3.29 -23.97 5.38
CA GLN A 10 2.47 -22.77 5.59
C GLN A 10 3.24 -21.78 6.45
N ILE A 11 3.30 -20.55 5.99
CA ILE A 11 3.86 -19.41 6.74
C ILE A 11 2.70 -18.44 6.96
N LYS A 12 2.49 -18.02 8.19
CA LYS A 12 1.51 -16.98 8.49
C LYS A 12 1.88 -15.69 7.76
N GLY A 13 0.88 -15.04 7.20
CA GLY A 13 1.04 -13.73 6.59
C GLY A 13 1.42 -12.68 7.62
N GLU A 14 1.91 -11.56 7.16
CA GLU A 14 2.21 -10.40 7.99
C GLU A 14 0.95 -9.94 8.73
N GLU A 15 1.08 -9.58 9.99
CA GLU A 15 -0.05 -9.20 10.87
C GLU A 15 -1.14 -10.27 11.01
N ASN A 16 -0.79 -11.53 10.82
CA ASN A 16 -1.70 -12.68 10.76
C ASN A 16 -2.75 -12.61 9.63
N ILE A 17 -2.53 -11.78 8.62
CA ILE A 17 -3.43 -11.69 7.46
C ILE A 17 -2.99 -12.70 6.40
N GLY A 18 -3.85 -13.67 6.17
CA GLY A 18 -3.63 -14.69 5.15
C GLY A 18 -2.56 -15.72 5.49
N ILE A 19 -2.29 -16.57 4.53
CA ILE A 19 -1.29 -17.65 4.62
C ILE A 19 -0.47 -17.62 3.34
N ARG A 20 0.85 -17.70 3.47
CA ARG A 20 1.78 -17.92 2.36
C ARG A 20 2.17 -19.38 2.32
N ARG A 21 2.29 -19.91 1.11
CA ARG A 21 2.81 -21.25 0.87
C ARG A 21 3.98 -21.15 -0.08
N TRP A 22 5.08 -21.79 0.27
CA TRP A 22 6.27 -21.83 -0.54
C TRP A 22 6.55 -23.27 -0.93
N GLY A 23 6.82 -23.49 -2.18
CA GLY A 23 7.21 -24.80 -2.72
C GLY A 23 8.16 -24.61 -3.89
N ARG A 24 8.89 -25.67 -4.21
CA ARG A 24 9.63 -25.81 -5.45
C ARG A 24 9.06 -27.02 -6.14
N ASP A 25 8.70 -26.87 -7.39
CA ASP A 25 8.24 -27.96 -8.23
C ASP A 25 9.15 -28.07 -9.46
N GLU A 26 9.20 -29.25 -10.06
CA GLU A 26 9.91 -29.51 -11.33
C GLU A 26 8.85 -29.82 -12.39
N GLY A 27 8.68 -28.90 -13.34
CA GLY A 27 7.73 -29.04 -14.43
C GLY A 27 6.68 -27.93 -14.47
N ASP A 28 5.61 -28.19 -15.21
CA ASP A 28 4.50 -27.25 -15.37
C ASP A 28 3.62 -27.26 -14.11
N PHE A 29 3.38 -26.08 -13.59
CA PHE A 29 2.50 -25.86 -12.44
C PHE A 29 1.26 -25.09 -12.85
N ASP A 30 0.09 -25.71 -12.72
CA ASP A 30 -1.20 -25.07 -12.92
C ASP A 30 -1.97 -25.01 -11.60
N CYS A 31 -2.44 -23.85 -11.23
CA CYS A 31 -3.18 -23.61 -10.00
C CYS A 31 -4.34 -22.65 -10.21
N THR A 32 -5.53 -23.09 -9.88
CA THR A 32 -6.73 -22.23 -9.88
C THR A 32 -7.11 -21.86 -8.45
N TYR A 33 -7.20 -20.57 -8.17
CA TYR A 33 -7.69 -20.04 -6.92
C TYR A 33 -9.06 -19.39 -7.12
N SER A 34 -10.05 -19.82 -6.34
CA SER A 34 -11.37 -19.20 -6.30
C SER A 34 -11.71 -18.77 -4.90
N ALA A 35 -12.17 -17.55 -4.73
CA ALA A 35 -12.61 -17.03 -3.43
C ALA A 35 -13.89 -16.21 -3.59
N GLN A 36 -14.78 -16.37 -2.62
CA GLN A 36 -15.91 -15.46 -2.42
C GLN A 36 -15.58 -14.57 -1.24
N VAL A 37 -15.58 -13.26 -1.46
CA VAL A 37 -15.25 -12.27 -0.44
C VAL A 37 -16.51 -11.51 -0.07
N HIS A 38 -16.85 -11.54 1.22
CA HIS A 38 -17.87 -10.68 1.81
C HIS A 38 -17.17 -9.52 2.51
N VAL A 39 -17.47 -8.29 2.09
CA VAL A 39 -16.88 -7.09 2.69
C VAL A 39 -17.89 -6.52 3.67
N ASP A 40 -17.57 -6.61 4.96
CA ASP A 40 -18.34 -6.01 6.05
C ASP A 40 -17.40 -5.10 6.86
N ARG A 41 -17.31 -3.87 6.44
CA ARG A 41 -16.48 -2.85 7.10
C ARG A 41 -17.35 -1.64 7.44
N PRO A 42 -17.28 -1.15 8.68
CA PRO A 42 -17.92 0.11 9.02
C PRO A 42 -17.29 1.24 8.21
N ALA A 43 -18.11 2.12 7.66
CA ALA A 43 -17.62 3.34 7.03
C ALA A 43 -17.03 4.25 8.12
N VAL A 44 -15.78 4.66 7.92
CA VAL A 44 -15.09 5.61 8.81
C VAL A 44 -14.91 6.92 8.04
N GLU A 45 -15.38 8.02 8.62
CA GLU A 45 -15.11 9.35 8.06
C GLU A 45 -13.66 9.74 8.37
N ILE A 46 -12.77 9.44 7.44
CA ILE A 46 -11.32 9.61 7.61
C ILE A 46 -10.96 11.06 7.95
N ALA A 47 -11.64 12.05 7.35
CA ALA A 47 -11.34 13.45 7.55
C ALA A 47 -11.48 13.92 9.01
N THR A 48 -12.26 13.20 9.81
CA THR A 48 -12.47 13.52 11.23
C THR A 48 -11.41 12.94 12.18
N LEU A 49 -10.55 12.05 11.68
CA LEU A 49 -9.54 11.39 12.50
C LEU A 49 -8.39 12.33 12.86
N ASN A 50 -8.03 12.35 14.14
CA ASN A 50 -6.91 13.14 14.62
C ASN A 50 -5.57 12.44 14.35
N LYS A 51 -4.50 13.24 14.27
CA LYS A 51 -3.13 12.72 14.27
C LYS A 51 -2.82 12.06 15.62
N SER A 52 -2.33 10.82 15.58
CA SER A 52 -1.83 10.14 16.78
C SER A 52 -0.46 10.72 17.21
N PRO A 53 -0.24 10.94 18.52
CA PRO A 53 1.07 11.32 19.02
C PRO A 53 2.09 10.19 18.77
N LEU A 54 3.32 10.54 18.44
CA LEU A 54 4.39 9.55 18.21
C LEU A 54 4.61 8.63 19.42
N THR A 55 4.39 9.16 20.63
CA THR A 55 4.52 8.41 21.89
C THR A 55 3.47 7.30 22.09
N SER A 56 2.39 7.31 21.31
CA SER A 56 1.31 6.32 21.38
C SER A 56 1.31 5.33 20.20
N ILE A 57 2.27 5.45 19.27
CA ILE A 57 2.38 4.57 18.13
C ILE A 57 2.97 3.23 18.57
N SER A 58 2.29 2.13 18.22
CA SER A 58 2.79 0.78 18.51
C SER A 58 4.01 0.47 17.63
N ASN A 59 4.84 -0.46 18.10
CA ASN A 59 6.02 -0.92 17.35
C ASN A 59 5.66 -1.46 15.96
N ASP A 60 4.51 -2.10 15.81
CA ASP A 60 4.06 -2.68 14.54
C ASP A 60 3.79 -1.60 13.47
N VAL A 61 3.47 -0.39 13.88
CA VAL A 61 3.22 0.75 12.99
C VAL A 61 4.49 1.51 12.65
N THR A 62 5.53 1.42 13.47
CA THR A 62 6.79 2.18 13.31
C THR A 62 7.45 1.96 11.94
N LYS A 63 7.36 0.74 11.40
CA LYS A 63 7.89 0.41 10.07
C LYS A 63 7.29 1.27 8.93
N PHE A 64 6.07 1.76 9.10
CA PHE A 64 5.40 2.61 8.10
C PHE A 64 5.81 4.08 8.18
N LEU A 65 6.55 4.47 9.21
CA LEU A 65 7.13 5.80 9.35
C LEU A 65 8.52 5.91 8.69
N MET A 66 9.08 4.77 8.29
CA MET A 66 10.41 4.73 7.68
C MET A 66 10.32 4.75 6.16
N PRO A 67 11.28 5.37 5.47
CA PRO A 67 11.38 5.28 4.03
C PRO A 67 11.56 3.83 3.60
N SER A 68 11.07 3.50 2.42
CA SER A 68 11.22 2.18 1.84
C SER A 68 11.93 2.25 0.49
N ARG A 69 12.35 1.09 -0.04
CA ARG A 69 12.97 1.02 -1.37
C ARG A 69 12.16 1.71 -2.47
N TYR A 70 10.83 1.71 -2.34
CA TYR A 70 9.94 2.25 -3.36
C TYR A 70 9.30 3.59 -2.97
N CYS A 71 9.42 3.99 -1.71
CA CYS A 71 8.89 5.24 -1.21
C CYS A 71 9.96 5.96 -0.38
N HIS A 72 10.62 6.92 -1.00
CA HIS A 72 11.58 7.81 -0.36
C HIS A 72 10.79 9.00 0.17
N SER A 73 10.23 8.84 1.38
CA SER A 73 9.30 9.83 1.96
C SER A 73 9.95 11.21 2.16
N GLU A 74 11.27 11.25 2.30
CA GLU A 74 12.06 12.47 2.39
C GLU A 74 11.95 13.38 1.17
N ASP A 75 11.70 12.83 -0.03
CA ASP A 75 11.55 13.59 -1.26
C ASP A 75 10.28 14.48 -1.26
N PHE A 76 9.33 14.18 -0.36
CA PHE A 76 8.06 14.88 -0.27
C PHE A 76 7.95 15.86 0.90
N LEU A 77 9.01 16.00 1.71
CA LEU A 77 9.01 16.85 2.92
C LEU A 77 8.70 18.31 2.63
N ASP A 78 9.14 18.83 1.48
CA ASP A 78 8.86 20.20 1.07
C ASP A 78 7.52 20.35 0.35
N PHE A 79 7.13 19.33 -0.42
CA PHE A 79 5.91 19.35 -1.21
C PHE A 79 4.66 19.41 -0.32
N VAL A 80 4.57 18.52 0.67
CA VAL A 80 3.38 18.39 1.51
C VAL A 80 3.01 19.68 2.23
N PRO A 81 3.91 20.38 2.95
CA PRO A 81 3.55 21.63 3.61
C PRO A 81 3.26 22.77 2.62
N LYS A 82 3.91 22.79 1.45
CA LYS A 82 3.61 23.80 0.42
C LYS A 82 2.23 23.63 -0.18
N GLN A 83 1.84 22.38 -0.48
CA GLN A 83 0.59 22.08 -1.17
C GLN A 83 -0.62 22.04 -0.23
N PHE A 84 -0.45 21.52 0.98
CA PHE A 84 -1.56 21.23 1.90
C PHE A 84 -1.54 22.09 3.17
N GLY A 85 -0.56 22.96 3.30
CA GLY A 85 -0.47 23.90 4.41
C GLY A 85 -0.35 23.21 5.77
N ARG A 86 -1.28 23.54 6.68
CA ARG A 86 -1.28 23.03 8.06
C ARG A 86 -2.27 21.89 8.31
N LEU A 87 -2.77 21.25 7.27
CA LEU A 87 -3.64 20.09 7.44
C LEU A 87 -2.89 18.98 8.17
N THR A 88 -3.57 18.27 9.05
CA THR A 88 -3.02 17.16 9.83
C THR A 88 -4.04 16.03 9.97
N GLY A 89 -3.58 14.85 10.37
CA GLY A 89 -4.47 13.71 10.62
C GLY A 89 -5.24 13.29 9.37
N GLY A 90 -6.46 12.87 9.55
CA GLY A 90 -7.32 12.38 8.48
C GLY A 90 -7.67 13.44 7.42
N ALA A 91 -7.75 14.71 7.80
CA ALA A 91 -7.97 15.81 6.86
C ALA A 91 -6.81 15.92 5.84
N LEU A 92 -5.56 15.75 6.28
CA LEU A 92 -4.40 15.70 5.38
C LEU A 92 -4.47 14.47 4.47
N ILE A 93 -4.79 13.30 5.02
CA ILE A 93 -4.90 12.05 4.25
C ILE A 93 -5.95 12.19 3.14
N LYS A 94 -7.10 12.76 3.48
CA LYS A 94 -8.16 12.99 2.49
C LYS A 94 -7.71 13.96 1.40
N ALA A 95 -7.10 15.07 1.75
CA ALA A 95 -6.61 16.06 0.79
C ALA A 95 -5.52 15.49 -0.13
N LEU A 96 -4.62 14.65 0.39
CA LEU A 96 -3.62 13.92 -0.40
C LEU A 96 -4.29 12.95 -1.39
N ALA A 97 -5.27 12.17 -0.93
CA ALA A 97 -5.98 11.23 -1.78
C ALA A 97 -6.75 11.94 -2.91
N ASP A 98 -7.43 13.03 -2.60
CA ASP A 98 -8.14 13.84 -3.59
C ASP A 98 -7.15 14.44 -4.60
N TRP A 99 -6.02 14.98 -4.13
CA TRP A 99 -4.99 15.53 -5.00
C TRP A 99 -4.40 14.48 -5.95
N ILE A 100 -4.10 13.28 -5.47
CA ILE A 100 -3.62 12.18 -6.31
C ILE A 100 -4.67 11.83 -7.36
N LYS A 101 -5.93 11.69 -6.96
CA LYS A 101 -7.02 11.39 -7.88
C LYS A 101 -7.16 12.42 -9.00
N ASP A 102 -6.95 13.69 -8.68
CA ASP A 102 -7.15 14.79 -9.62
C ASP A 102 -5.93 15.04 -10.53
N ASN A 103 -4.74 14.61 -10.10
CA ASN A 103 -3.49 14.92 -10.80
C ASN A 103 -2.79 13.70 -11.40
N PHE A 104 -3.17 12.47 -11.03
CA PHE A 104 -2.54 11.26 -11.53
C PHE A 104 -3.40 10.53 -12.55
N THR A 105 -2.76 10.01 -13.57
CA THR A 105 -3.37 9.07 -14.51
C THR A 105 -3.00 7.63 -14.12
N TYR A 106 -3.98 6.75 -14.10
CA TYR A 106 -3.74 5.32 -13.91
C TYR A 106 -3.29 4.70 -15.24
N ASP A 107 -2.02 4.27 -15.30
CA ASP A 107 -1.46 3.62 -16.49
C ASP A 107 -0.66 2.37 -16.10
N ASN A 108 -1.06 1.22 -16.65
CA ASN A 108 -0.38 -0.05 -16.44
C ASN A 108 0.98 -0.14 -17.15
N GLY A 109 1.22 0.66 -18.19
CA GLY A 109 2.46 0.69 -18.95
C GLY A 109 3.59 1.48 -18.28
N ASP A 110 3.25 2.42 -17.41
CA ASP A 110 4.20 3.36 -16.82
C ASP A 110 4.94 2.82 -15.58
N SER A 111 4.70 1.59 -15.19
CA SER A 111 5.26 1.04 -13.96
C SER A 111 5.91 -0.31 -14.16
N ASN A 112 7.12 -0.48 -13.63
CA ASN A 112 7.88 -1.73 -13.62
C ASN A 112 8.40 -2.05 -12.20
N GLY A 113 9.19 -3.11 -12.08
CA GLY A 113 9.71 -3.57 -10.78
C GLY A 113 10.65 -2.60 -10.06
N SER A 114 11.15 -1.56 -10.74
CA SER A 114 12.05 -0.55 -10.17
C SER A 114 11.40 0.83 -9.97
N THR A 115 10.20 1.06 -10.52
CA THR A 115 9.51 2.34 -10.42
C THR A 115 9.24 2.72 -8.95
N THR A 116 9.68 3.90 -8.56
CA THR A 116 9.51 4.46 -7.21
C THR A 116 8.31 5.41 -7.13
N ALA A 117 7.96 5.83 -5.91
CA ALA A 117 6.92 6.84 -5.69
C ALA A 117 7.34 8.20 -6.30
N THR A 118 8.63 8.54 -6.25
CA THR A 118 9.18 9.79 -6.82
C THR A 118 9.10 9.78 -8.35
N ASP A 119 9.37 8.63 -8.99
CA ASP A 119 9.20 8.49 -10.44
C ASP A 119 7.74 8.71 -10.85
N SER A 120 6.82 8.05 -10.15
CA SER A 120 5.37 8.17 -10.40
C SER A 120 4.86 9.58 -10.14
N PHE A 121 5.36 10.25 -9.10
CA PHE A 121 5.04 11.63 -8.78
C PHE A 121 5.50 12.59 -9.89
N THR A 122 6.71 12.39 -10.40
CA THR A 122 7.26 13.22 -11.48
C THR A 122 6.50 13.03 -12.79
N ALA A 123 6.10 11.80 -13.09
CA ALA A 123 5.32 11.46 -14.28
C ALA A 123 3.83 11.82 -14.15
N CYS A 124 3.32 12.07 -12.94
CA CYS A 124 1.89 12.16 -12.63
C CYS A 124 1.10 10.96 -13.14
N ALA A 125 1.72 9.78 -13.15
CA ALA A 125 1.16 8.54 -13.66
C ALA A 125 1.68 7.33 -12.89
N GLY A 126 0.91 6.25 -12.89
CA GLY A 126 1.34 5.00 -12.28
C GLY A 126 0.21 4.02 -12.04
N VAL A 127 0.56 2.91 -11.42
CA VAL A 127 -0.38 1.86 -11.00
C VAL A 127 -0.72 1.99 -9.52
N CYS A 128 -1.70 1.23 -9.05
CA CYS A 128 -2.18 1.25 -7.65
C CYS A 128 -1.04 1.16 -6.60
N ARG A 129 0.07 0.48 -6.89
CA ARG A 129 1.23 0.43 -5.99
C ARG A 129 1.88 1.80 -5.78
N ALA A 130 1.95 2.62 -6.81
CA ALA A 130 2.56 3.95 -6.77
C ALA A 130 1.59 5.01 -6.22
N THR A 131 0.30 4.83 -6.43
CA THR A 131 -0.76 5.73 -5.97
C THR A 131 -1.25 5.43 -4.56
N HIS A 132 -0.91 4.25 -4.00
CA HIS A 132 -1.14 3.96 -2.58
C HIS A 132 -0.01 4.59 -1.77
N ILE A 133 -0.20 5.82 -1.37
CA ILE A 133 0.60 6.46 -0.32
C ILE A 133 0.21 5.76 0.98
N ARG A 134 1.13 4.95 1.50
CA ARG A 134 1.02 4.37 2.83
C ARG A 134 1.36 5.42 3.88
#